data_3bf9c2e920f2903220ad431465cec00a
#
_entry.id   3bf9c2e920f2903220ad431465cec00a
#
_cell.length_a   1.000
_cell.length_b   1.000
_cell.length_c   1.000
_cell.angle_alpha   90.00
_cell.angle_beta   90.00
_cell.angle_gamma   90.00
#
_symmetry.space_group_name_H-M   'P 1'
#
loop_
_entity.id
_entity.type
_entity.pdbx_description
1 polymer ?
#
loop_
_entity_poly.entity_id
_entity_poly.type
_entity_poly.pdbx_seq_one_letter_code
_entity_poly.pdbx_strand_id
1 'polypeptide(L)'
;SIALGTCAAFGTLFPAIFGGTDLFHGTGLTLLIGVCITLAGIAIIGYAGSLRSKNMTEEEKKAAVKDFALTKGLLVALLAGVMSACFALGLNAGSPIKEAAISAGVESLYAGLPVIFLVTLGGFLTNAVYCIQQNIKNKSGHEYFSVSGSKLINNLLFCALAGVLWYSQFFGLEMGKSFLTDSPVLLAFSWSILM
;
A
#
# COMPACT_ATOMS: atom_id res chain seq x y z
N SER A 1 1.96 -0.54 -11.11
CA SER A 1 1.68 0.89 -11.28
C SER A 1 0.20 1.22 -11.13
N ILE A 2 -0.73 0.53 -11.80
CA ILE A 2 -2.19 0.80 -11.70
C ILE A 2 -2.68 0.64 -10.27
N ALA A 3 -2.35 -0.46 -9.59
CA ALA A 3 -2.74 -0.69 -8.21
C ALA A 3 -2.21 0.41 -7.26
N LEU A 4 -0.94 0.84 -7.43
CA LEU A 4 -0.35 1.90 -6.61
C LEU A 4 -1.04 3.24 -6.85
N GLY A 5 -1.28 3.61 -8.12
CA GLY A 5 -1.97 4.85 -8.44
C GLY A 5 -3.42 4.86 -7.95
N THR A 6 -4.12 3.73 -8.04
CA THR A 6 -5.46 3.58 -7.45
C THR A 6 -5.40 3.69 -5.92
N CYS A 7 -4.42 3.07 -5.28
CA CYS A 7 -4.20 3.18 -3.84
C CYS A 7 -3.96 4.64 -3.42
N ALA A 8 -3.10 5.38 -4.15
CA ALA A 8 -2.84 6.78 -3.87
C ALA A 8 -4.11 7.64 -4.02
N ALA A 9 -4.85 7.48 -5.11
CA ALA A 9 -6.07 8.24 -5.35
C ALA A 9 -7.15 7.99 -4.29
N PHE A 10 -7.49 6.75 -4.04
CA PHE A 10 -8.52 6.39 -3.05
C PHE A 10 -8.06 6.61 -1.61
N GLY A 11 -6.78 6.34 -1.31
CA GLY A 11 -6.20 6.59 0.00
C GLY A 11 -6.15 8.07 0.38
N THR A 12 -6.16 8.96 -0.61
CA THR A 12 -6.26 10.41 -0.39
C THR A 12 -7.70 10.88 -0.31
N LEU A 13 -8.58 10.38 -1.22
CA LEU A 13 -9.99 10.80 -1.29
C LEU A 13 -10.81 10.30 -0.11
N PHE A 14 -10.67 9.04 0.29
CA PHE A 14 -11.51 8.47 1.34
C PHE A 14 -11.37 9.22 2.68
N PRO A 15 -10.15 9.45 3.22
CA PRO A 15 -10.00 10.24 4.44
C PRO A 15 -10.56 11.67 4.32
N ALA A 16 -10.39 12.30 3.15
CA ALA A 16 -10.89 13.66 2.92
C ALA A 16 -12.43 13.70 2.92
N ILE A 17 -13.09 12.75 2.25
CA ILE A 17 -14.56 12.65 2.20
C ILE A 17 -15.13 12.32 3.58
N PHE A 18 -14.59 11.31 4.26
CA PHE A 18 -15.07 10.92 5.59
C PHE A 18 -14.72 11.94 6.68
N GLY A 19 -13.64 12.72 6.49
CA GLY A 19 -13.27 13.84 7.37
C GLY A 19 -14.07 15.11 7.14
N GLY A 20 -15.02 15.13 6.18
CA GLY A 20 -15.87 16.29 5.89
C GLY A 20 -15.13 17.43 5.21
N THR A 21 -14.01 17.17 4.54
CA THR A 21 -13.26 18.19 3.79
C THR A 21 -14.07 18.66 2.59
N ASP A 22 -14.26 19.98 2.44
CA ASP A 22 -14.86 20.56 1.24
C ASP A 22 -13.89 20.42 0.05
N LEU A 23 -14.21 19.47 -0.86
CA LEU A 23 -13.36 19.15 -2.02
C LEU A 23 -13.46 20.19 -3.15
N PHE A 24 -14.40 21.11 -3.09
CA PHE A 24 -14.65 22.08 -4.17
C PHE A 24 -14.08 23.47 -3.88
N HIS A 25 -13.65 23.74 -2.65
CA HIS A 25 -13.10 25.04 -2.27
C HIS A 25 -11.74 24.92 -1.57
N GLY A 26 -10.92 25.95 -1.75
CA GLY A 26 -9.64 26.10 -1.05
C GLY A 26 -8.69 24.90 -1.26
N THR A 27 -8.23 24.35 -0.16
CA THR A 27 -7.25 23.25 -0.14
C THR A 27 -7.81 21.93 -0.66
N GLY A 28 -9.12 21.69 -0.51
CA GLY A 28 -9.77 20.51 -1.04
C GLY A 28 -9.79 20.48 -2.57
N LEU A 29 -9.92 21.62 -3.22
CA LEU A 29 -9.84 21.72 -4.68
C LEU A 29 -8.45 21.32 -5.20
N THR A 30 -7.38 21.72 -4.53
CA THR A 30 -6.02 21.33 -4.87
C THR A 30 -5.85 19.81 -4.77
N LEU A 31 -6.39 19.21 -3.71
CA LEU A 31 -6.40 17.77 -3.50
C LEU A 31 -7.17 17.04 -4.61
N LEU A 32 -8.35 17.54 -4.97
CA LEU A 32 -9.17 16.99 -6.04
C LEU A 32 -8.44 17.03 -7.40
N ILE A 33 -7.80 18.16 -7.73
CA ILE A 33 -7.01 18.30 -8.96
C ILE A 33 -5.85 17.28 -8.97
N GLY A 34 -5.12 17.14 -7.88
CA GLY A 34 -4.03 16.16 -7.76
C GLY A 34 -4.51 14.71 -8.00
N VAL A 35 -5.65 14.36 -7.42
CA VAL A 35 -6.28 13.04 -7.65
C VAL A 35 -6.70 12.87 -9.11
N CYS A 36 -7.30 13.88 -9.73
CA CYS A 36 -7.68 13.83 -11.15
C CYS A 36 -6.45 13.63 -12.06
N ILE A 37 -5.34 14.30 -11.79
CA ILE A 37 -4.08 14.10 -12.51
C ILE A 37 -3.57 12.67 -12.33
N THR A 38 -3.60 12.15 -11.12
CA THR A 38 -3.21 10.77 -10.81
C THR A 38 -4.08 9.76 -11.58
N LEU A 39 -5.40 9.94 -11.57
CA LEU A 39 -6.32 9.06 -12.30
C LEU A 39 -6.11 9.14 -13.82
N ALA A 40 -5.83 10.33 -14.36
CA ALA A 40 -5.47 10.49 -15.78
C ALA A 40 -4.17 9.75 -16.11
N GLY A 41 -3.14 9.83 -15.25
CA GLY A 41 -1.90 9.06 -15.38
C GLY A 41 -2.14 7.55 -15.36
N ILE A 42 -3.01 7.06 -14.47
CA ILE A 42 -3.40 5.65 -14.41
C ILE A 42 -4.08 5.21 -15.73
N ALA A 43 -4.99 6.04 -16.26
CA ALA A 43 -5.66 5.76 -17.51
C ALA A 43 -4.69 5.66 -18.70
N ILE A 44 -3.70 6.56 -18.76
CA ILE A 44 -2.64 6.54 -19.79
C ILE A 44 -1.80 5.27 -19.66
N ILE A 45 -1.38 4.90 -18.46
CA ILE A 45 -0.59 3.67 -18.21
C ILE A 45 -1.41 2.43 -18.55
N GLY A 46 -2.70 2.42 -18.20
CA GLY A 46 -3.61 1.34 -18.55
C GLY A 46 -3.79 1.19 -20.07
N TYR A 47 -3.94 2.31 -20.78
CA TYR A 47 -4.02 2.33 -22.22
C TYR A 47 -2.73 1.84 -22.90
N ALA A 48 -1.58 2.32 -22.44
CA ALA A 48 -0.28 1.85 -22.92
C ALA A 48 -0.08 0.34 -22.68
N GLY A 49 -0.49 -0.16 -21.50
CA GLY A 49 -0.48 -1.60 -21.19
C GLY A 49 -1.39 -2.40 -22.13
N SER A 50 -2.56 -1.87 -22.47
CA SER A 50 -3.49 -2.49 -23.43
C SER A 50 -2.89 -2.55 -24.84
N LEU A 51 -2.28 -1.46 -25.32
CA LEU A 51 -1.59 -1.42 -26.61
C LEU A 51 -0.43 -2.42 -26.67
N ARG A 52 0.38 -2.48 -25.62
CA ARG A 52 1.47 -3.46 -25.52
C ARG A 52 0.93 -4.88 -25.61
N SER A 53 -0.13 -5.19 -24.86
CA SER A 53 -0.75 -6.50 -24.86
C SER A 53 -1.30 -6.92 -26.24
N LYS A 54 -1.82 -5.98 -27.02
CA LYS A 54 -2.30 -6.25 -28.39
C LYS A 54 -1.15 -6.61 -29.34
N ASN A 55 0.02 -6.03 -29.13
CA ASN A 55 1.19 -6.22 -29.99
C ASN A 55 2.08 -7.40 -29.56
N MET A 56 1.82 -8.02 -28.40
CA MET A 56 2.55 -9.21 -27.92
C MET A 56 2.04 -10.47 -28.60
N THR A 57 2.97 -11.36 -28.99
CA THR A 57 2.64 -12.72 -29.43
C THR A 57 2.11 -13.56 -28.27
N GLU A 58 1.41 -14.65 -28.57
CA GLU A 58 0.90 -15.56 -27.53
C GLU A 58 2.02 -16.22 -26.72
N GLU A 59 3.19 -16.42 -27.33
CA GLU A 59 4.39 -16.94 -26.64
C GLU A 59 4.94 -15.93 -25.67
N GLU A 60 5.04 -14.65 -26.03
CA GLU A 60 5.49 -13.56 -25.16
C GLU A 60 4.51 -13.34 -24.00
N LYS A 61 3.20 -13.43 -24.24
CA LYS A 61 2.19 -13.35 -23.18
C LYS A 61 2.34 -14.47 -22.16
N LYS A 62 2.53 -15.72 -22.62
CA LYS A 62 2.74 -16.90 -21.76
C LYS A 62 4.07 -16.84 -21.01
N ALA A 63 5.11 -16.28 -21.62
CA ALA A 63 6.39 -16.07 -20.96
C ALA A 63 6.34 -15.00 -19.86
N ALA A 64 5.52 -13.96 -20.07
CA ALA A 64 5.35 -12.89 -19.08
C ALA A 64 4.48 -13.31 -17.88
N VAL A 65 3.39 -14.05 -18.12
CA VAL A 65 2.47 -14.53 -17.08
C VAL A 65 1.83 -15.84 -17.54
N LYS A 66 1.83 -16.85 -16.68
CA LYS A 66 1.33 -18.21 -16.98
C LYS A 66 -0.11 -18.22 -17.50
N ASP A 67 -0.96 -17.31 -16.97
CA ASP A 67 -2.36 -17.10 -17.37
C ASP A 67 -2.60 -15.60 -17.65
N PHE A 68 -2.17 -15.14 -18.82
CA PHE A 68 -2.30 -13.73 -19.18
C PHE A 68 -3.74 -13.38 -19.54
N ALA A 69 -4.42 -12.64 -18.65
CA ALA A 69 -5.75 -12.08 -18.86
C ALA A 69 -5.77 -10.59 -18.48
N LEU A 70 -5.58 -9.72 -19.48
CA LEU A 70 -5.45 -8.27 -19.26
C LEU A 70 -6.64 -7.69 -18.48
N THR A 71 -7.87 -7.99 -18.88
CA THR A 71 -9.08 -7.44 -18.23
C THR A 71 -9.20 -7.91 -16.79
N LYS A 72 -8.97 -9.20 -16.53
CA LYS A 72 -8.99 -9.75 -15.17
C LYS A 72 -7.87 -9.16 -14.32
N GLY A 73 -6.66 -9.03 -14.88
CA GLY A 73 -5.52 -8.43 -14.20
C GLY A 73 -5.77 -6.95 -13.86
N LEU A 74 -6.41 -6.19 -14.75
CA LEU A 74 -6.78 -4.80 -14.51
C LEU A 74 -7.80 -4.67 -13.38
N LEU A 75 -8.86 -5.48 -13.40
CA LEU A 75 -9.87 -5.48 -12.34
C LEU A 75 -9.28 -5.84 -10.97
N VAL A 76 -8.42 -6.86 -10.93
CA VAL A 76 -7.73 -7.26 -9.70
C VAL A 76 -6.80 -6.15 -9.22
N ALA A 77 -6.08 -5.47 -10.12
CA ALA A 77 -5.21 -4.36 -9.76
C ALA A 77 -5.98 -3.16 -9.20
N LEU A 78 -7.14 -2.83 -9.78
CA LEU A 78 -8.03 -1.78 -9.27
C LEU A 78 -8.56 -2.15 -7.87
N LEU A 79 -9.07 -3.38 -7.72
CA LEU A 79 -9.56 -3.87 -6.43
C LEU A 79 -8.44 -3.85 -5.37
N ALA A 80 -7.26 -4.33 -5.72
CA ALA A 80 -6.10 -4.31 -4.82
C ALA A 80 -5.73 -2.89 -4.41
N GLY A 81 -5.79 -1.92 -5.34
CA GLY A 81 -5.54 -0.51 -5.04
C GLY A 81 -6.56 0.08 -4.06
N VAL A 82 -7.85 -0.19 -4.27
CA VAL A 82 -8.92 0.23 -3.35
C VAL A 82 -8.73 -0.42 -1.98
N MET A 83 -8.47 -1.72 -1.92
CA MET A 83 -8.23 -2.42 -0.64
C MET A 83 -6.98 -1.90 0.08
N SER A 84 -5.92 -1.55 -0.66
CA SER A 84 -4.73 -0.93 -0.08
C SER A 84 -5.02 0.46 0.50
N ALA A 85 -5.98 1.21 -0.05
CA ALA A 85 -6.42 2.48 0.51
C ALA A 85 -7.06 2.33 1.91
N CYS A 86 -7.61 1.15 2.22
CA CYS A 86 -8.10 0.83 3.57
C CYS A 86 -7.00 0.91 4.65
N PHE A 87 -5.73 0.74 4.26
CA PHE A 87 -4.62 0.94 5.17
C PHE A 87 -4.55 2.40 5.65
N ALA A 88 -4.73 3.37 4.74
CA ALA A 88 -4.78 4.79 5.10
C ALA A 88 -5.95 5.10 6.05
N LEU A 89 -7.12 4.47 5.82
CA LEU A 89 -8.26 4.57 6.74
C LEU A 89 -7.92 3.99 8.11
N GLY A 90 -7.24 2.86 8.17
CA GLY A 90 -6.77 2.25 9.40
C GLY A 90 -5.83 3.16 10.18
N LEU A 91 -4.88 3.81 9.50
CA LEU A 91 -3.99 4.79 10.14
C LEU A 91 -4.76 5.99 10.71
N ASN A 92 -5.74 6.50 9.97
CA ASN A 92 -6.56 7.62 10.44
C ASN A 92 -7.47 7.23 11.61
N ALA A 93 -8.07 6.04 11.58
CA ALA A 93 -8.88 5.51 12.68
C ALA A 93 -8.04 5.29 13.97
N GLY A 94 -6.72 5.19 13.84
CA GLY A 94 -5.80 5.06 14.97
C GLY A 94 -5.50 6.36 15.72
N SER A 95 -6.07 7.50 15.35
CA SER A 95 -5.85 8.79 16.03
C SER A 95 -6.00 8.73 17.55
N PRO A 96 -7.01 8.05 18.13
CA PRO A 96 -7.15 7.94 19.59
C PRO A 96 -5.97 7.23 20.26
N ILE A 97 -5.36 6.25 19.56
CA ILE A 97 -4.18 5.53 20.07
C ILE A 97 -2.97 6.46 20.08
N LYS A 98 -2.81 7.29 19.05
CA LYS A 98 -1.76 8.31 18.96
C LYS A 98 -1.91 9.32 20.11
N GLU A 99 -3.13 9.80 20.37
CA GLU A 99 -3.41 10.73 21.46
C GLU A 99 -3.14 10.11 22.83
N ALA A 100 -3.51 8.84 23.03
CA ALA A 100 -3.21 8.10 24.24
C ALA A 100 -1.70 7.93 24.45
N ALA A 101 -0.93 7.67 23.38
CA ALA A 101 0.52 7.58 23.44
C ALA A 101 1.16 8.91 23.89
N ILE A 102 0.70 10.05 23.33
CA ILE A 102 1.14 11.39 23.74
C ILE A 102 0.81 11.64 25.21
N SER A 103 -0.41 11.30 25.63
CA SER A 103 -0.85 11.45 27.02
C SER A 103 -0.01 10.62 28.01
N ALA A 104 0.53 9.48 27.54
CA ALA A 104 1.43 8.61 28.29
C ALA A 104 2.90 9.12 28.28
N GLY A 105 3.18 10.27 27.66
CA GLY A 105 4.51 10.89 27.64
C GLY A 105 5.38 10.47 26.45
N VAL A 106 4.82 9.81 25.44
CA VAL A 106 5.55 9.50 24.21
C VAL A 106 5.69 10.79 23.39
N GLU A 107 6.90 11.06 22.92
CA GLU A 107 7.19 12.20 22.05
C GLU A 107 6.34 12.14 20.78
N SER A 108 5.83 13.28 20.34
CA SER A 108 4.94 13.41 19.15
C SER A 108 5.52 12.75 17.89
N LEU A 109 6.85 12.76 17.78
CA LEU A 109 7.60 12.13 16.69
C LEU A 109 7.34 10.62 16.56
N TYR A 110 7.15 9.93 17.68
CA TYR A 110 7.00 8.48 17.77
C TYR A 110 5.57 8.03 18.09
N ALA A 111 4.68 8.97 18.38
CA ALA A 111 3.33 8.68 18.86
C ALA A 111 2.45 7.92 17.84
N GLY A 112 2.77 7.99 16.55
CA GLY A 112 2.08 7.25 15.49
C GLY A 112 2.51 5.78 15.35
N LEU A 113 3.65 5.39 15.92
CA LEU A 113 4.21 4.03 15.72
C LEU A 113 3.31 2.90 16.25
N PRO A 114 2.64 3.02 17.41
CA PRO A 114 1.70 2.01 17.89
C PRO A 114 0.55 1.76 16.91
N VAL A 115 0.07 2.80 16.22
CA VAL A 115 -0.99 2.68 15.21
C VAL A 115 -0.48 1.86 14.03
N ILE A 116 0.71 2.18 13.50
CA ILE A 116 1.33 1.43 12.40
C ILE A 116 1.50 -0.03 12.79
N PHE A 117 2.00 -0.29 13.99
CA PHE A 117 2.18 -1.66 14.48
C PHE A 117 0.86 -2.45 14.46
N LEU A 118 -0.22 -1.89 14.97
CA LEU A 118 -1.53 -2.56 15.00
C LEU A 118 -2.09 -2.82 13.61
N VAL A 119 -2.00 -1.82 12.70
CA VAL A 119 -2.49 -1.96 11.33
C VAL A 119 -1.68 -2.99 10.55
N THR A 120 -0.35 -2.95 10.68
CA THR A 120 0.53 -3.94 10.02
C THR A 120 0.39 -5.33 10.61
N LEU A 121 0.14 -5.46 11.92
CA LEU A 121 -0.13 -6.73 12.58
C LEU A 121 -1.38 -7.40 11.99
N GLY A 122 -2.46 -6.64 11.76
CA GLY A 122 -3.65 -7.14 11.09
C GLY A 122 -3.37 -7.67 9.68
N GLY A 123 -2.59 -6.91 8.90
CA GLY A 123 -2.11 -7.34 7.58
C GLY A 123 -1.24 -8.60 7.64
N PHE A 124 -0.34 -8.68 8.62
CA PHE A 124 0.51 -9.85 8.85
C PHE A 124 -0.34 -11.10 9.14
N LEU A 125 -1.29 -11.01 10.07
CA LEU A 125 -2.15 -12.14 10.43
C LEU A 125 -2.95 -12.66 9.23
N THR A 126 -3.56 -11.77 8.45
CA THR A 126 -4.30 -12.12 7.25
C THR A 126 -3.41 -12.80 6.22
N ASN A 127 -2.22 -12.25 5.97
CA ASN A 127 -1.27 -12.82 5.03
C ASN A 127 -0.69 -14.16 5.50
N ALA A 128 -0.42 -14.30 6.80
CA ALA A 128 0.05 -15.54 7.38
C ALA A 128 -0.97 -16.68 7.19
N VAL A 129 -2.26 -16.41 7.48
CA VAL A 129 -3.34 -17.39 7.25
C VAL A 129 -3.41 -17.79 5.77
N TYR A 130 -3.36 -16.80 4.87
CA TYR A 130 -3.37 -17.07 3.43
C TYR A 130 -2.17 -17.91 2.98
N CYS A 131 -0.95 -17.59 3.43
CA CYS A 131 0.26 -18.33 3.10
C CYS A 131 0.20 -19.78 3.63
N ILE A 132 -0.26 -19.97 4.87
CA ILE A 132 -0.45 -21.31 5.45
C ILE A 132 -1.44 -22.11 4.61
N GLN A 133 -2.59 -21.53 4.26
CA GLN A 133 -3.59 -22.18 3.43
C GLN A 133 -3.04 -22.58 2.06
N GLN A 134 -2.27 -21.70 1.42
CA GLN A 134 -1.63 -22.00 0.13
C GLN A 134 -0.57 -23.11 0.23
N ASN A 135 0.23 -23.10 1.29
CA ASN A 135 1.21 -24.15 1.54
C ASN A 135 0.55 -25.51 1.74
N ILE A 136 -0.55 -25.59 2.47
CA ILE A 136 -1.32 -26.82 2.66
C ILE A 136 -1.91 -27.28 1.32
N LYS A 137 -2.54 -26.37 0.57
CA LYS A 137 -3.17 -26.68 -0.73
C LYS A 137 -2.17 -27.17 -1.75
N ASN A 138 -1.00 -26.54 -1.83
CA ASN A 138 0.04 -26.88 -2.80
C ASN A 138 0.99 -27.97 -2.29
N LYS A 139 0.83 -28.45 -1.05
CA LYS A 139 1.73 -29.41 -0.39
C LYS A 139 3.19 -28.98 -0.40
N SER A 140 3.44 -27.64 -0.38
CA SER A 140 4.77 -27.05 -0.50
C SER A 140 5.49 -26.84 0.83
N GLY A 141 4.87 -27.17 1.96
CA GLY A 141 5.47 -26.99 3.29
C GLY A 141 6.81 -27.72 3.49
N HIS A 142 7.02 -28.85 2.82
CA HIS A 142 8.28 -29.60 2.90
C HIS A 142 9.45 -28.88 2.21
N GLU A 143 9.17 -27.98 1.24
CA GLU A 143 10.20 -27.26 0.50
C GLU A 143 11.04 -26.35 1.41
N TYR A 144 10.46 -25.85 2.48
CA TYR A 144 11.20 -25.03 3.47
C TYR A 144 12.32 -25.81 4.17
N PHE A 145 12.21 -27.14 4.25
CA PHE A 145 13.17 -28.00 4.91
C PHE A 145 14.06 -28.78 3.93
N SER A 146 13.67 -28.84 2.66
CA SER A 146 14.43 -29.56 1.61
C SER A 146 15.51 -28.69 0.94
N VAL A 147 15.48 -27.40 1.15
CA VAL A 147 16.46 -26.45 0.58
C VAL A 147 17.77 -26.52 1.38
N SER A 148 18.91 -26.46 0.67
CA SER A 148 20.25 -26.38 1.30
C SER A 148 20.29 -25.27 2.35
N GLY A 149 20.85 -25.54 3.54
CA GLY A 149 20.88 -24.60 4.67
C GLY A 149 21.43 -23.21 4.32
N SER A 150 22.47 -23.16 3.49
CA SER A 150 23.02 -21.86 3.02
C SER A 150 22.01 -21.07 2.19
N LYS A 151 21.26 -21.68 1.30
CA LYS A 151 20.21 -21.02 0.50
C LYS A 151 19.05 -20.56 1.39
N LEU A 152 18.67 -21.39 2.36
CA LEU A 152 17.60 -21.04 3.31
C LEU A 152 17.98 -19.81 4.13
N ILE A 153 19.20 -19.78 4.68
CA ILE A 153 19.71 -18.64 5.47
C ILE A 153 19.73 -17.37 4.61
N ASN A 154 20.25 -17.44 3.40
CA ASN A 154 20.28 -16.30 2.49
C ASN A 154 18.86 -15.77 2.19
N ASN A 155 17.92 -16.67 1.87
CA ASN A 155 16.53 -16.28 1.64
C ASN A 155 15.92 -15.60 2.85
N LEU A 156 16.12 -16.15 4.05
CA LEU A 156 15.61 -15.53 5.29
C LEU A 156 16.22 -14.17 5.56
N LEU A 157 17.53 -14.00 5.35
CA LEU A 157 18.21 -12.72 5.52
C LEU A 157 17.70 -11.66 4.54
N PHE A 158 17.55 -12.03 3.25
CA PHE A 158 17.01 -11.10 2.27
C PHE A 158 15.53 -10.77 2.51
N CYS A 159 14.72 -11.73 2.95
CA CYS A 159 13.34 -11.47 3.34
C CYS A 159 13.26 -10.56 4.58
N ALA A 160 14.10 -10.78 5.58
CA ALA A 160 14.18 -9.93 6.75
C ALA A 160 14.61 -8.51 6.39
N LEU A 161 15.66 -8.38 5.56
CA LEU A 161 16.13 -7.08 5.06
C LEU A 161 15.03 -6.35 4.27
N ALA A 162 14.36 -7.04 3.37
CA ALA A 162 13.24 -6.49 2.61
C ALA A 162 12.10 -6.01 3.53
N GLY A 163 11.78 -6.78 4.57
CA GLY A 163 10.78 -6.42 5.56
C GLY A 163 11.17 -5.16 6.36
N VAL A 164 12.42 -5.07 6.81
CA VAL A 164 12.93 -3.89 7.51
C VAL A 164 12.88 -2.65 6.61
N LEU A 165 13.36 -2.76 5.37
CA LEU A 165 13.33 -1.66 4.41
C LEU A 165 11.90 -1.22 4.08
N TRP A 166 10.98 -2.18 3.91
CA TRP A 166 9.57 -1.89 3.66
C TRP A 166 8.90 -1.21 4.85
N TYR A 167 9.20 -1.66 6.07
CA TYR A 167 8.61 -1.06 7.27
C TYR A 167 9.19 0.34 7.57
N SER A 168 10.46 0.58 7.25
CA SER A 168 11.13 1.86 7.50
C SER A 168 10.47 3.04 6.79
N GLN A 169 9.81 2.83 5.65
CA GLN A 169 9.06 3.89 4.96
C GLN A 169 7.91 4.45 5.82
N PHE A 170 7.23 3.59 6.59
CA PHE A 170 6.14 4.04 7.47
C PHE A 170 6.67 4.80 8.68
N PHE A 171 7.85 4.43 9.16
CA PHE A 171 8.57 5.17 10.17
C PHE A 171 8.85 6.59 9.70
N GLY A 172 9.44 6.72 8.51
CA GLY A 172 9.71 8.02 7.88
C GLY A 172 8.43 8.82 7.64
N LEU A 173 7.34 8.16 7.22
CA LEU A 173 6.04 8.80 7.02
C LEU A 173 5.50 9.43 8.31
N GLU A 174 5.46 8.68 9.42
CA GLU A 174 4.92 9.20 10.68
C GLU A 174 5.81 10.28 11.29
N MET A 175 7.13 10.10 11.22
CA MET A 175 8.06 11.17 11.60
C MET A 175 7.85 12.43 10.74
N GLY A 176 7.72 12.27 9.42
CA GLY A 176 7.46 13.39 8.51
C GLY A 176 6.15 14.10 8.82
N LYS A 177 5.08 13.35 9.11
CA LYS A 177 3.78 13.92 9.48
C LYS A 177 3.83 14.79 10.73
N SER A 178 4.70 14.47 11.70
CA SER A 178 4.82 15.26 12.92
C SER A 178 5.33 16.69 12.67
N PHE A 179 6.05 16.90 11.56
CA PHE A 179 6.50 18.23 11.12
C PHE A 179 5.48 18.97 10.23
N LEU A 180 4.39 18.31 9.84
CA LEU A 180 3.38 18.85 8.93
C LEU A 180 2.07 19.23 9.65
N THR A 181 2.06 19.22 10.98
CA THR A 181 0.84 19.46 11.79
C THR A 181 0.17 20.79 11.50
N ASP A 182 0.95 21.80 11.09
CA ASP A 182 0.45 23.14 10.79
C ASP A 182 -0.14 23.27 9.38
N SER A 183 -0.04 22.21 8.56
CA SER A 183 -0.54 22.20 7.18
C SER A 183 -1.45 21.00 6.89
N PRO A 184 -2.77 21.13 7.09
CA PRO A 184 -3.72 20.04 6.82
C PRO A 184 -3.64 19.50 5.39
N VAL A 185 -3.29 20.38 4.43
CA VAL A 185 -3.12 20.00 3.01
C VAL A 185 -1.97 19.02 2.83
N LEU A 186 -0.80 19.37 3.38
CA LEU A 186 0.39 18.53 3.28
C LEU A 186 0.19 17.20 4.01
N LEU A 187 -0.53 17.20 5.13
CA LEU A 187 -0.93 15.96 5.82
C LEU A 187 -1.80 15.08 4.94
N ALA A 188 -2.78 15.66 4.24
CA ALA A 188 -3.64 14.90 3.32
C ALA A 188 -2.85 14.31 2.14
N PHE A 189 -1.85 15.04 1.62
CA PHE A 189 -0.99 14.56 0.54
C PHE A 189 0.10 13.59 0.99
N SER A 190 0.39 13.49 2.28
CA SER A 190 1.48 12.64 2.79
C SER A 190 1.36 11.18 2.35
N TRP A 191 0.14 10.66 2.24
CA TRP A 191 -0.10 9.31 1.73
C TRP A 191 0.24 9.16 0.25
N SER A 192 -0.16 10.12 -0.59
CA SER A 192 0.14 10.08 -2.03
C SER A 192 1.64 10.22 -2.31
N ILE A 193 2.37 10.95 -1.46
CA ILE A 193 3.83 11.09 -1.58
C ILE A 193 4.54 9.78 -1.20
N LEU A 194 3.99 9.03 -0.24
CA LEU A 194 4.54 7.74 0.17
C LEU A 194 4.38 6.67 -0.93
N MET A 195 3.25 6.67 -1.65
CA MET A 195 2.90 5.68 -2.69
C MET A 195 3.53 5.99 -4.05
#